data_0d7673b40d5b2741ee7879496dbe2651
#
_entry.id   0d7673b40d5b2741ee7879496dbe2651
#
_cell.length_a   1.000
_cell.length_b   1.000
_cell.length_c   1.000
_cell.angle_alpha   90.00
_cell.angle_beta   90.00
_cell.angle_gamma   90.00
#
_symmetry.space_group_name_H-M   'P 1'
#
loop_
_entity.id
_entity.type
_entity.pdbx_description
1 polymer ?
#
loop_
_entity_poly.entity_id
_entity_poly.type
_entity_poly.pdbx_seq_one_letter_code
_entity_poly.pdbx_strand_id
1 'polypeptide(L)'
;MSVNAGFSCPNRDGTKGYGGCTYCNNQTFNPAYCRTEKTIAVQLEEGKQFFSRKYPQMKYLAYFQAYTNTYAGLDSLVRMYEEALGVPDVVGLVIGTRPDCMPDALLDYLEELNNRTFLLVEYGIESTDDGTLRRINRGHTFACTEDAVRRTSARGIRTGGHVIVGLPGEEGRDKIIRQAEILSGLPLVTLKLHQLQLIKGTRMGEEYLRCPGDFHLFTAEEYVDLVIDYIEHLRPDLVLERFISQSPKELLIAPDWGMKNYEFTNLLHKRMEERDAWQGKYFKLKNSNKQWN
;
A
#
# COMPACT_ATOMS: atom_id res chain seq x y z
N MET A 1 0.79 -3.40 14.26
CA MET A 1 2.26 -3.48 14.56
C MET A 1 2.95 -4.15 13.38
N SER A 2 4.03 -3.56 12.89
CA SER A 2 4.77 -4.11 11.75
C SER A 2 5.49 -5.41 12.11
N VAL A 3 5.56 -6.33 11.15
CA VAL A 3 6.28 -7.60 11.21
C VAL A 3 7.14 -7.75 9.96
N ASN A 4 8.39 -8.14 10.12
CA ASN A 4 9.28 -8.54 9.04
C ASN A 4 9.55 -10.05 9.14
N ALA A 5 8.85 -10.81 8.30
CA ALA A 5 8.94 -12.27 8.29
C ALA A 5 10.03 -12.82 7.34
N GLY A 6 10.91 -11.95 6.84
CA GLY A 6 12.04 -12.36 5.98
C GLY A 6 11.65 -12.74 4.55
N PHE A 7 10.48 -12.35 4.09
CA PHE A 7 10.04 -12.62 2.72
C PHE A 7 10.93 -11.95 1.67
N SER A 8 10.96 -12.53 0.48
CA SER A 8 11.55 -11.94 -0.71
C SER A 8 10.46 -11.37 -1.64
N CYS A 9 10.85 -11.05 -2.85
CA CYS A 9 9.94 -10.59 -3.90
C CYS A 9 10.31 -11.27 -5.22
N PRO A 10 9.34 -11.85 -5.96
CA PRO A 10 9.61 -12.55 -7.24
C PRO A 10 10.21 -11.63 -8.31
N ASN A 11 10.09 -10.32 -8.12
CA ASN A 11 10.70 -9.31 -8.99
C ASN A 11 12.19 -9.00 -8.62
N ARG A 12 12.74 -9.71 -7.62
CA ARG A 12 14.14 -9.55 -7.16
C ARG A 12 14.97 -10.82 -7.30
N ASP A 13 14.36 -11.98 -7.10
CA ASP A 13 15.04 -13.27 -7.06
C ASP A 13 15.14 -13.96 -8.43
N GLY A 14 14.65 -13.34 -9.48
CA GLY A 14 14.68 -13.86 -10.84
C GLY A 14 13.46 -14.67 -11.26
N THR A 15 12.53 -14.96 -10.36
CA THR A 15 11.32 -15.72 -10.69
C THR A 15 10.43 -15.00 -11.70
N LYS A 16 10.28 -13.68 -11.57
CA LYS A 16 9.57 -12.80 -12.51
C LYS A 16 10.44 -11.66 -13.05
N GLY A 17 11.49 -11.29 -12.34
CA GLY A 17 12.38 -10.21 -12.73
C GLY A 17 13.53 -10.04 -11.75
N TYR A 18 14.45 -9.15 -12.09
CA TYR A 18 15.62 -8.82 -11.26
C TYR A 18 15.57 -7.36 -10.81
N GLY A 19 16.22 -7.08 -9.68
CA GLY A 19 16.42 -5.73 -9.16
C GLY A 19 15.23 -5.11 -8.44
N GLY A 20 14.03 -5.69 -8.56
CA GLY A 20 12.81 -5.15 -7.95
C GLY A 20 12.24 -3.92 -8.67
N CYS A 21 11.20 -3.33 -8.09
CA CYS A 21 10.66 -2.06 -8.57
C CYS A 21 11.70 -0.95 -8.42
N THR A 22 11.78 -0.04 -9.38
CA THR A 22 12.85 0.97 -9.48
C THR A 22 12.90 1.94 -8.30
N TYR A 23 11.78 2.13 -7.59
CA TYR A 23 11.64 3.01 -6.42
C TYR A 23 11.85 2.29 -5.08
N CYS A 24 11.91 0.95 -5.08
CA CYS A 24 11.71 0.16 -3.85
C CYS A 24 12.97 0.02 -3.01
N ASN A 25 12.90 0.52 -1.76
CA ASN A 25 13.87 0.24 -0.70
C ASN A 25 13.12 -0.13 0.59
N ASN A 26 13.11 -1.42 0.95
CA ASN A 26 12.37 -1.90 2.13
C ASN A 26 12.96 -1.47 3.48
N GLN A 27 14.16 -0.91 3.52
CA GLN A 27 14.74 -0.36 4.76
C GLN A 27 13.92 0.83 5.28
N THR A 28 13.12 1.46 4.42
CA THR A 28 12.28 2.61 4.80
C THR A 28 11.08 2.26 5.67
N PHE A 29 10.71 0.96 5.78
CA PHE A 29 9.45 0.53 6.40
C PHE A 29 9.62 -0.29 7.68
N ASN A 30 10.86 -0.63 8.08
CA ASN A 30 11.10 -1.53 9.20
C ASN A 30 11.44 -0.75 10.47
N PRO A 31 10.56 -0.74 11.49
CA PRO A 31 10.92 -0.31 12.84
C PRO A 31 12.09 -1.12 13.39
N ALA A 32 12.82 -0.56 14.37
CA ALA A 32 14.01 -1.19 14.92
C ALA A 32 13.79 -2.58 15.54
N TYR A 33 12.57 -2.88 15.97
CA TYR A 33 12.20 -4.20 16.51
C TYR A 33 11.91 -5.24 15.41
N CYS A 34 11.62 -4.83 14.16
CA CYS A 34 11.33 -5.71 13.04
C CYS A 34 12.62 -6.22 12.38
N ARG A 35 13.24 -7.24 12.98
CA ARG A 35 14.46 -7.87 12.46
C ARG A 35 14.19 -9.32 12.10
N THR A 36 14.68 -9.77 10.94
CA THR A 36 14.46 -11.12 10.41
C THR A 36 15.11 -12.23 11.25
N GLU A 37 16.09 -11.89 12.09
CA GLU A 37 16.72 -12.82 13.02
C GLU A 37 15.82 -13.17 14.22
N LYS A 38 14.73 -12.43 14.43
CA LYS A 38 13.75 -12.64 15.50
C LYS A 38 12.54 -13.37 14.97
N THR A 39 11.92 -14.22 15.79
CA THR A 39 10.63 -14.81 15.48
C THR A 39 9.54 -13.73 15.40
N ILE A 40 8.44 -14.02 14.74
CA ILE A 40 7.30 -13.09 14.62
C ILE A 40 6.75 -12.73 16.01
N ALA A 41 6.62 -13.72 16.89
CA ALA A 41 6.15 -13.51 18.25
C ALA A 41 7.06 -12.55 19.02
N VAL A 42 8.39 -12.69 18.92
CA VAL A 42 9.35 -11.79 19.58
C VAL A 42 9.23 -10.36 19.04
N GLN A 43 9.11 -10.18 17.71
CA GLN A 43 8.92 -8.86 17.11
C GLN A 43 7.63 -8.20 17.60
N LEU A 44 6.53 -8.95 17.70
CA LEU A 44 5.26 -8.44 18.18
C LEU A 44 5.29 -8.09 19.69
N GLU A 45 5.93 -8.91 20.51
CA GLU A 45 6.07 -8.59 21.95
C GLU A 45 6.93 -7.33 22.18
N GLU A 46 8.04 -7.17 21.45
CA GLU A 46 8.83 -5.94 21.52
C GLU A 46 8.04 -4.73 20.98
N GLY A 47 7.25 -4.91 19.93
CA GLY A 47 6.36 -3.88 19.42
C GLY A 47 5.30 -3.47 20.46
N LYS A 48 4.69 -4.43 21.17
CA LYS A 48 3.76 -4.17 22.28
C LYS A 48 4.43 -3.36 23.38
N GLN A 49 5.64 -3.73 23.80
CA GLN A 49 6.39 -2.98 24.81
C GLN A 49 6.66 -1.52 24.38
N PHE A 50 6.94 -1.30 23.10
CA PHE A 50 7.15 0.03 22.55
C PHE A 50 5.87 0.88 22.61
N PHE A 51 4.71 0.32 22.24
CA PHE A 51 3.45 1.04 22.16
C PHE A 51 2.72 1.12 23.51
N SER A 52 2.88 0.14 24.42
CA SER A 52 2.17 0.06 25.69
C SER A 52 2.44 1.26 26.62
N ARG A 53 3.59 1.89 26.48
CA ARG A 53 3.93 3.12 27.24
C ARG A 53 2.94 4.25 26.95
N LYS A 54 2.40 4.33 25.74
CA LYS A 54 1.46 5.37 25.33
C LYS A 54 0.01 4.87 25.34
N TYR A 55 -0.19 3.57 25.11
CA TYR A 55 -1.50 2.96 24.91
C TYR A 55 -1.59 1.60 25.65
N PRO A 56 -1.82 1.60 26.98
CA PRO A 56 -1.69 0.39 27.82
C PRO A 56 -2.77 -0.69 27.61
N GLN A 57 -3.90 -0.36 26.96
CA GLN A 57 -5.04 -1.28 26.77
C GLN A 57 -5.39 -1.50 25.29
N MET A 58 -4.41 -1.38 24.39
CA MET A 58 -4.67 -1.58 22.96
C MET A 58 -4.75 -3.06 22.58
N LYS A 59 -5.62 -3.35 21.61
CA LYS A 59 -5.55 -4.54 20.76
C LYS A 59 -4.76 -4.22 19.50
N TYR A 60 -4.12 -5.21 18.91
CA TYR A 60 -3.18 -5.01 17.82
C TYR A 60 -3.53 -5.83 16.59
N LEU A 61 -3.25 -5.29 15.42
CA LEU A 61 -3.16 -6.06 14.18
C LEU A 61 -1.69 -6.33 13.87
N ALA A 62 -1.33 -7.57 13.55
CA ALA A 62 -0.02 -7.89 13.05
C ALA A 62 0.05 -7.53 11.56
N TYR A 63 0.93 -6.59 11.20
CA TYR A 63 1.05 -6.07 9.84
C TYR A 63 2.32 -6.58 9.17
N PHE A 64 2.15 -7.57 8.31
CA PHE A 64 3.18 -8.10 7.44
C PHE A 64 3.37 -7.14 6.26
N GLN A 65 4.41 -6.32 6.24
CA GLN A 65 4.55 -5.27 5.24
C GLN A 65 5.86 -5.27 4.43
N ALA A 66 6.91 -5.90 4.91
CA ALA A 66 8.19 -5.94 4.20
C ALA A 66 8.12 -6.92 3.02
N TYR A 67 8.43 -6.46 1.81
CA TYR A 67 8.42 -7.24 0.57
C TYR A 67 7.04 -7.82 0.19
N THR A 68 6.99 -9.13 -0.15
CA THR A 68 5.78 -9.81 -0.66
C THR A 68 5.38 -10.90 0.30
N ASN A 69 4.47 -10.59 1.21
CA ASN A 69 4.17 -11.44 2.37
C ASN A 69 3.25 -12.62 2.10
N THR A 70 3.02 -12.95 0.83
CA THR A 70 2.36 -14.17 0.34
C THR A 70 3.29 -14.99 -0.56
N TYR A 71 4.56 -14.59 -0.67
CA TYR A 71 5.53 -15.23 -1.54
C TYR A 71 6.37 -16.26 -0.80
N ALA A 72 5.73 -17.37 -0.43
CA ALA A 72 6.36 -18.56 0.15
C ALA A 72 5.43 -19.77 -0.02
N GLY A 73 5.90 -20.97 0.35
CA GLY A 73 5.06 -22.16 0.40
C GLY A 73 3.93 -22.04 1.44
N LEU A 74 2.76 -22.56 1.14
CA LEU A 74 1.54 -22.42 1.95
C LEU A 74 1.76 -22.79 3.42
N ASP A 75 2.39 -23.92 3.72
CA ASP A 75 2.65 -24.36 5.11
C ASP A 75 3.51 -23.36 5.89
N SER A 76 4.43 -22.68 5.21
CA SER A 76 5.27 -21.66 5.84
C SER A 76 4.46 -20.40 6.13
N LEU A 77 3.60 -19.98 5.20
CA LEU A 77 2.69 -18.85 5.38
C LEU A 77 1.73 -19.10 6.54
N VAL A 78 1.10 -20.27 6.57
CA VAL A 78 0.20 -20.69 7.65
C VAL A 78 0.91 -20.61 9.00
N ARG A 79 2.09 -21.23 9.15
CA ARG A 79 2.85 -21.17 10.40
C ARG A 79 3.13 -19.74 10.86
N MET A 80 3.52 -18.86 9.95
CA MET A 80 3.87 -17.47 10.27
C MET A 80 2.63 -16.66 10.69
N TYR A 81 1.52 -16.84 10.00
CA TYR A 81 0.27 -16.14 10.35
C TYR A 81 -0.32 -16.64 11.67
N GLU A 82 -0.31 -17.96 11.92
CA GLU A 82 -0.75 -18.54 13.18
C GLU A 82 0.17 -18.15 14.34
N GLU A 83 1.48 -18.09 14.15
CA GLU A 83 2.43 -17.56 15.14
C GLU A 83 2.07 -16.14 15.56
N ALA A 84 1.76 -15.27 14.59
CA ALA A 84 1.36 -13.90 14.88
C ALA A 84 0.05 -13.81 15.66
N LEU A 85 -0.94 -14.63 15.29
CA LEU A 85 -2.25 -14.68 15.96
C LEU A 85 -2.20 -15.34 17.36
N GLY A 86 -1.20 -16.18 17.61
CA GLY A 86 -0.94 -16.76 18.93
C GLY A 86 -0.40 -15.76 19.96
N VAL A 87 0.03 -14.56 19.55
CA VAL A 87 0.52 -13.54 20.47
C VAL A 87 -0.67 -12.86 21.18
N PRO A 88 -0.69 -12.79 22.52
CA PRO A 88 -1.77 -12.13 23.26
C PRO A 88 -2.04 -10.69 22.76
N ASP A 89 -3.31 -10.31 22.70
CA ASP A 89 -3.80 -9.01 22.24
C ASP A 89 -3.65 -8.73 20.74
N VAL A 90 -3.11 -9.65 19.96
CA VAL A 90 -3.19 -9.62 18.49
C VAL A 90 -4.55 -10.17 18.07
N VAL A 91 -5.38 -9.32 17.45
CA VAL A 91 -6.78 -9.63 17.10
C VAL A 91 -7.01 -9.73 15.59
N GLY A 92 -5.95 -9.75 14.80
CA GLY A 92 -6.06 -9.92 13.36
C GLY A 92 -4.77 -9.60 12.62
N LEU A 93 -4.85 -9.76 11.30
CA LEU A 93 -3.72 -9.59 10.38
C LEU A 93 -4.01 -8.52 9.33
N VAL A 94 -2.95 -7.82 8.96
CA VAL A 94 -2.87 -7.04 7.72
C VAL A 94 -1.71 -7.61 6.90
N ILE A 95 -1.97 -8.03 5.66
CA ILE A 95 -0.98 -8.70 4.80
C ILE A 95 -0.71 -7.84 3.57
N GLY A 96 0.42 -7.12 3.59
CA GLY A 96 0.88 -6.36 2.43
C GLY A 96 1.53 -7.28 1.40
N THR A 97 1.05 -7.26 0.16
CA THR A 97 1.54 -8.16 -0.87
C THR A 97 1.42 -7.62 -2.29
N ARG A 98 1.94 -8.40 -3.24
CA ARG A 98 1.80 -8.18 -4.68
C ARG A 98 0.56 -8.91 -5.22
N PRO A 99 -0.17 -8.31 -6.18
CA PRO A 99 -1.33 -8.96 -6.80
C PRO A 99 -1.01 -10.30 -7.45
N ASP A 100 0.15 -10.40 -8.08
CA ASP A 100 0.61 -11.59 -8.81
C ASP A 100 1.17 -12.73 -7.92
N CYS A 101 1.04 -12.58 -6.59
CA CYS A 101 1.47 -13.57 -5.59
C CYS A 101 0.30 -14.04 -4.71
N MET A 102 -0.88 -14.24 -5.29
CA MET A 102 -2.07 -14.68 -4.57
C MET A 102 -2.67 -15.94 -5.23
N PRO A 103 -2.09 -17.13 -4.99
CA PRO A 103 -2.62 -18.39 -5.50
C PRO A 103 -3.91 -18.81 -4.79
N ASP A 104 -4.77 -19.60 -5.46
CA ASP A 104 -6.07 -20.01 -4.92
C ASP A 104 -5.96 -20.80 -3.62
N ALA A 105 -5.00 -21.71 -3.49
CA ALA A 105 -4.78 -22.46 -2.25
C ALA A 105 -4.50 -21.58 -1.04
N LEU A 106 -3.82 -20.42 -1.24
CA LEU A 106 -3.65 -19.45 -0.17
C LEU A 106 -4.94 -18.67 0.10
N LEU A 107 -5.69 -18.30 -0.94
CA LEU A 107 -6.99 -17.64 -0.78
C LEU A 107 -7.97 -18.51 -0.02
N ASP A 108 -8.00 -19.83 -0.25
CA ASP A 108 -8.85 -20.77 0.47
C ASP A 108 -8.51 -20.78 1.97
N TYR A 109 -7.22 -20.82 2.32
CA TYR A 109 -6.80 -20.69 3.72
C TYR A 109 -7.15 -19.31 4.32
N LEU A 110 -6.95 -18.24 3.57
CA LEU A 110 -7.26 -16.88 4.05
C LEU A 110 -8.76 -16.65 4.23
N GLU A 111 -9.61 -17.32 3.45
CA GLU A 111 -11.07 -17.33 3.62
C GLU A 111 -11.44 -17.98 4.96
N GLU A 112 -10.89 -19.14 5.29
CA GLU A 112 -11.09 -19.80 6.60
C GLU A 112 -10.58 -18.91 7.74
N LEU A 113 -9.41 -18.28 7.55
CA LEU A 113 -8.83 -17.37 8.53
C LEU A 113 -9.72 -16.15 8.77
N ASN A 114 -10.29 -15.57 7.72
CA ASN A 114 -11.18 -14.41 7.79
C ASN A 114 -12.48 -14.69 8.57
N ASN A 115 -12.92 -15.96 8.65
CA ASN A 115 -14.11 -16.35 9.44
C ASN A 115 -13.86 -16.32 10.96
N ARG A 116 -12.61 -16.33 11.41
CA ARG A 116 -12.25 -16.42 12.84
C ARG A 116 -11.46 -15.23 13.39
N THR A 117 -10.98 -14.33 12.51
CA THR A 117 -10.22 -13.16 12.93
C THR A 117 -10.37 -12.00 11.94
N PHE A 118 -9.98 -10.80 12.34
CA PHE A 118 -9.90 -9.69 11.39
C PHE A 118 -8.79 -9.94 10.39
N LEU A 119 -9.10 -9.85 9.10
CA LEU A 119 -8.15 -9.98 8.01
C LEU A 119 -8.31 -8.85 6.99
N LEU A 120 -7.21 -8.23 6.61
CA LEU A 120 -7.10 -7.27 5.52
C LEU A 120 -5.91 -7.65 4.63
N VAL A 121 -6.15 -7.87 3.35
CA VAL A 121 -5.09 -8.05 2.35
C VAL A 121 -4.88 -6.72 1.63
N GLU A 122 -3.67 -6.16 1.74
CA GLU A 122 -3.28 -4.91 1.11
C GLU A 122 -2.43 -5.15 -0.13
N TYR A 123 -2.95 -4.79 -1.28
CA TYR A 123 -2.25 -4.92 -2.56
C TYR A 123 -1.45 -3.66 -2.89
N GLY A 124 -0.16 -3.83 -3.17
CA GLY A 124 0.65 -2.80 -3.83
C GLY A 124 0.20 -2.65 -5.27
N ILE A 125 -0.75 -1.78 -5.53
CA ILE A 125 -1.28 -1.46 -6.86
C ILE A 125 -0.28 -0.58 -7.62
N GLU A 126 0.19 0.45 -6.95
CA GLU A 126 1.14 1.49 -7.35
C GLU A 126 0.59 2.41 -8.44
N SER A 127 0.12 1.86 -9.56
CA SER A 127 -0.48 2.55 -10.70
C SER A 127 -1.57 1.72 -11.37
N THR A 128 -2.50 2.36 -12.05
CA THR A 128 -3.49 1.74 -12.94
C THR A 128 -3.08 1.78 -14.42
N ASP A 129 -1.93 2.36 -14.73
CA ASP A 129 -1.38 2.49 -16.09
C ASP A 129 -0.28 1.45 -16.33
N ASP A 130 -0.46 0.57 -17.31
CA ASP A 130 0.52 -0.46 -17.64
C ASP A 130 1.83 0.08 -18.21
N GLY A 131 1.82 1.28 -18.80
CA GLY A 131 3.03 1.98 -19.23
C GLY A 131 3.87 2.37 -18.03
N THR A 132 3.25 2.98 -17.02
CA THR A 132 3.86 3.32 -15.74
C THR A 132 4.35 2.07 -15.00
N LEU A 133 3.54 1.01 -14.92
CA LEU A 133 3.94 -0.26 -14.29
C LEU A 133 5.19 -0.86 -14.95
N ARG A 134 5.29 -0.82 -16.27
CA ARG A 134 6.52 -1.23 -16.99
C ARG A 134 7.70 -0.31 -16.68
N ARG A 135 7.48 1.01 -16.68
CA ARG A 135 8.53 2.02 -16.40
C ARG A 135 9.16 1.84 -15.03
N ILE A 136 8.35 1.50 -14.03
CA ILE A 136 8.82 1.26 -12.65
C ILE A 136 9.28 -0.19 -12.41
N ASN A 137 9.37 -1.02 -13.44
CA ASN A 137 9.73 -2.44 -13.35
C ASN A 137 8.83 -3.21 -12.36
N ARG A 138 7.50 -3.01 -12.43
CA ARG A 138 6.57 -3.66 -11.49
C ARG A 138 6.44 -5.17 -11.70
N GLY A 139 6.58 -5.64 -12.94
CA GLY A 139 6.60 -7.07 -13.29
C GLY A 139 5.22 -7.73 -13.40
N HIS A 140 4.13 -6.96 -13.30
CA HIS A 140 2.75 -7.38 -13.58
C HIS A 140 1.95 -6.23 -14.18
N THR A 141 0.81 -6.52 -14.79
CA THR A 141 -0.13 -5.55 -15.36
C THR A 141 -1.20 -5.14 -14.35
N PHE A 142 -1.95 -4.09 -14.67
CA PHE A 142 -3.10 -3.69 -13.86
C PHE A 142 -4.23 -4.73 -13.90
N ALA A 143 -4.42 -5.44 -15.03
CA ALA A 143 -5.38 -6.55 -15.12
C ALA A 143 -5.10 -7.65 -14.06
N CYS A 144 -3.83 -7.94 -13.75
CA CYS A 144 -3.48 -8.84 -12.65
C CYS A 144 -3.92 -8.29 -11.28
N THR A 145 -3.85 -6.98 -11.08
CA THR A 145 -4.35 -6.33 -9.87
C THR A 145 -5.87 -6.47 -9.75
N GLU A 146 -6.61 -6.18 -10.83
CA GLU A 146 -8.07 -6.34 -10.84
C GLU A 146 -8.50 -7.77 -10.51
N ASP A 147 -7.86 -8.77 -11.14
CA ASP A 147 -8.13 -10.18 -10.87
C ASP A 147 -7.91 -10.52 -9.39
N ALA A 148 -6.74 -10.20 -8.85
CA ALA A 148 -6.40 -10.51 -7.46
C ALA A 148 -7.36 -9.86 -6.46
N VAL A 149 -7.67 -8.57 -6.64
CA VAL A 149 -8.61 -7.84 -5.77
C VAL A 149 -10.01 -8.46 -5.84
N ARG A 150 -10.51 -8.79 -7.04
CA ARG A 150 -11.84 -9.37 -7.21
C ARG A 150 -11.93 -10.79 -6.64
N ARG A 151 -10.94 -11.65 -6.87
CA ARG A 151 -10.90 -13.03 -6.32
C ARG A 151 -10.84 -13.01 -4.79
N THR A 152 -10.06 -12.11 -4.20
CA THR A 152 -9.95 -11.95 -2.76
C THR A 152 -11.25 -11.44 -2.14
N SER A 153 -11.83 -10.40 -2.73
CA SER A 153 -13.10 -9.84 -2.26
C SER A 153 -14.27 -10.81 -2.44
N ALA A 154 -14.29 -11.61 -3.50
CA ALA A 154 -15.33 -12.63 -3.73
C ALA A 154 -15.38 -13.71 -2.63
N ARG A 155 -14.26 -13.90 -1.89
CA ARG A 155 -14.19 -14.77 -0.69
C ARG A 155 -14.56 -14.04 0.62
N GLY A 156 -15.13 -12.84 0.54
CA GLY A 156 -15.47 -12.04 1.71
C GLY A 156 -14.28 -11.42 2.45
N ILE A 157 -13.06 -11.56 1.92
CA ILE A 157 -11.85 -11.00 2.53
C ILE A 157 -11.75 -9.51 2.18
N ARG A 158 -11.50 -8.69 3.21
CA ARG A 158 -11.29 -7.24 3.00
C ARG A 158 -10.04 -6.99 2.20
N THR A 159 -10.14 -6.10 1.19
CA THR A 159 -9.01 -5.73 0.34
C THR A 159 -8.68 -4.25 0.49
N GLY A 160 -7.40 -3.96 0.63
CA GLY A 160 -6.84 -2.61 0.61
C GLY A 160 -5.94 -2.40 -0.60
N GLY A 161 -5.71 -1.15 -0.95
CA GLY A 161 -4.81 -0.76 -2.03
C GLY A 161 -3.77 0.26 -1.60
N HIS A 162 -2.57 0.16 -2.17
CA HIS A 162 -1.54 1.20 -2.10
C HIS A 162 -1.30 1.75 -3.50
N VAL A 163 -1.26 3.06 -3.65
CA VAL A 163 -0.90 3.74 -4.90
C VAL A 163 0.14 4.82 -4.64
N ILE A 164 1.01 5.01 -5.63
CA ILE A 164 2.03 6.07 -5.62
C ILE A 164 1.60 7.13 -6.62
N VAL A 165 1.40 8.34 -6.15
CA VAL A 165 1.03 9.51 -6.96
C VAL A 165 2.28 10.22 -7.43
N GLY A 166 2.36 10.53 -8.74
CA GLY A 166 3.50 11.22 -9.35
C GLY A 166 4.60 10.28 -9.85
N LEU A 167 4.27 9.01 -10.12
CA LEU A 167 5.20 8.12 -10.82
C LEU A 167 5.54 8.64 -12.22
N PRO A 168 6.77 8.41 -12.73
CA PRO A 168 7.15 8.81 -14.09
C PRO A 168 6.19 8.23 -15.14
N GLY A 169 5.64 9.10 -15.97
CA GLY A 169 4.58 8.78 -16.94
C GLY A 169 3.17 9.16 -16.48
N GLU A 170 3.01 9.61 -15.23
CA GLU A 170 1.73 10.06 -14.66
C GLU A 170 1.75 11.53 -14.23
N GLU A 171 2.48 12.36 -14.93
CA GLU A 171 2.66 13.78 -14.60
C GLU A 171 1.37 14.60 -14.84
N GLY A 172 0.47 14.07 -15.66
CA GLY A 172 -0.80 14.74 -15.99
C GLY A 172 -1.87 14.53 -14.91
N ARG A 173 -2.46 15.63 -14.40
CA ARG A 173 -3.58 15.63 -13.46
C ARG A 173 -4.73 14.72 -13.89
N ASP A 174 -5.09 14.71 -15.18
CA ASP A 174 -6.17 13.89 -15.73
C ASP A 174 -5.91 12.38 -15.57
N LYS A 175 -4.65 11.94 -15.71
CA LYS A 175 -4.29 10.54 -15.49
C LYS A 175 -4.46 10.14 -14.02
N ILE A 176 -4.08 11.01 -13.11
CA ILE A 176 -4.20 10.81 -11.67
C ILE A 176 -5.67 10.75 -11.24
N ILE A 177 -6.51 11.66 -11.77
CA ILE A 177 -7.97 11.63 -11.55
C ILE A 177 -8.58 10.34 -12.12
N ARG A 178 -8.22 9.96 -13.33
CA ARG A 178 -8.69 8.71 -13.94
C ARG A 178 -8.31 7.48 -13.12
N GLN A 179 -7.15 7.48 -12.46
CA GLN A 179 -6.77 6.43 -11.53
C GLN A 179 -7.79 6.30 -10.39
N ALA A 180 -8.24 7.42 -9.79
CA ALA A 180 -9.26 7.43 -8.75
C ALA A 180 -10.59 6.81 -9.24
N GLU A 181 -11.03 7.16 -10.45
CA GLU A 181 -12.24 6.59 -11.07
C GLU A 181 -12.12 5.07 -11.31
N ILE A 182 -10.96 4.60 -11.78
CA ILE A 182 -10.69 3.18 -12.01
C ILE A 182 -10.72 2.41 -10.69
N LEU A 183 -10.03 2.91 -9.66
CA LEU A 183 -9.97 2.26 -8.35
C LEU A 183 -11.33 2.24 -7.65
N SER A 184 -12.17 3.24 -7.88
CA SER A 184 -13.56 3.25 -7.39
C SER A 184 -14.42 2.13 -7.96
N GLY A 185 -14.01 1.54 -9.09
CA GLY A 185 -14.66 0.35 -9.69
C GLY A 185 -14.20 -0.99 -9.11
N LEU A 186 -13.20 -0.98 -8.22
CA LEU A 186 -12.71 -2.18 -7.54
C LEU A 186 -13.36 -2.34 -6.16
N PRO A 187 -13.56 -3.57 -5.67
CA PRO A 187 -14.12 -3.83 -4.35
C PRO A 187 -13.08 -3.63 -3.22
N LEU A 188 -12.34 -2.52 -3.25
CA LEU A 188 -11.41 -2.13 -2.21
C LEU A 188 -12.18 -1.58 -1.01
N VAL A 189 -11.79 -1.93 0.21
CA VAL A 189 -12.33 -1.37 1.45
C VAL A 189 -11.50 -0.17 1.90
N THR A 190 -10.19 -0.24 1.71
CA THR A 190 -9.25 0.82 2.12
C THR A 190 -8.31 1.21 0.98
N LEU A 191 -7.83 2.45 1.03
CA LEU A 191 -6.82 2.96 0.10
C LEU A 191 -5.79 3.82 0.84
N LYS A 192 -4.52 3.60 0.53
CA LYS A 192 -3.39 4.43 0.96
C LYS A 192 -2.80 5.15 -0.23
N LEU A 193 -2.73 6.45 -0.14
CA LEU A 193 -2.04 7.29 -1.10
C LEU A 193 -0.63 7.60 -0.61
N HIS A 194 0.30 7.63 -1.53
CA HIS A 194 1.67 8.06 -1.28
C HIS A 194 2.10 9.03 -2.37
N GLN A 195 2.78 10.11 -2.01
CA GLN A 195 3.58 10.83 -3.00
C GLN A 195 4.77 9.96 -3.42
N LEU A 196 5.23 10.14 -4.64
CA LEU A 196 6.52 9.57 -5.04
C LEU A 196 7.64 10.10 -4.13
N GLN A 197 8.40 9.19 -3.54
CA GLN A 197 9.63 9.49 -2.82
C GLN A 197 10.83 8.85 -3.52
N LEU A 198 11.84 9.63 -3.76
CA LEU A 198 13.10 9.20 -4.34
C LEU A 198 14.06 8.85 -3.21
N ILE A 199 14.47 7.59 -3.16
CA ILE A 199 15.20 7.01 -2.04
C ILE A 199 16.60 6.60 -2.48
N LYS A 200 17.59 6.87 -1.63
CA LYS A 200 18.98 6.45 -1.84
C LYS A 200 19.10 4.94 -1.98
N GLY A 201 19.97 4.50 -2.87
CA GLY A 201 20.19 3.09 -3.16
C GLY A 201 19.07 2.45 -3.98
N THR A 202 18.16 3.23 -4.56
CA THR A 202 17.20 2.77 -5.55
C THR A 202 17.59 3.21 -6.94
N ARG A 203 17.25 2.42 -7.96
CA ARG A 203 17.51 2.76 -9.36
C ARG A 203 16.87 4.11 -9.74
N MET A 204 15.66 4.36 -9.28
CA MET A 204 14.95 5.61 -9.55
C MET A 204 15.61 6.81 -8.87
N GLY A 205 16.12 6.63 -7.63
CA GLY A 205 16.92 7.67 -6.95
C GLY A 205 18.20 8.01 -7.70
N GLU A 206 18.88 7.00 -8.24
CA GLU A 206 20.10 7.20 -9.06
C GLU A 206 19.79 7.88 -10.41
N GLU A 207 18.66 7.54 -11.04
CA GLU A 207 18.18 8.23 -12.24
C GLU A 207 17.92 9.71 -11.97
N TYR A 208 17.22 10.03 -10.89
CA TYR A 208 16.93 11.40 -10.50
C TYR A 208 18.22 12.21 -10.25
N LEU A 209 19.19 11.64 -9.56
CA LEU A 209 20.46 12.33 -9.30
C LEU A 209 21.23 12.66 -10.59
N ARG A 210 21.04 11.86 -11.65
CA ARG A 210 21.67 12.12 -12.97
C ARG A 210 20.87 13.09 -13.82
N CYS A 211 19.55 12.96 -13.83
CA CYS A 211 18.65 13.72 -14.69
C CYS A 211 17.41 14.19 -13.87
N PRO A 212 17.55 15.20 -12.99
CA PRO A 212 16.42 15.64 -12.16
C PRO A 212 15.22 16.15 -12.97
N GLY A 213 15.48 16.72 -14.15
CA GLY A 213 14.45 17.26 -15.05
C GLY A 213 13.50 16.22 -15.65
N ASP A 214 13.82 14.93 -15.55
CA ASP A 214 12.96 13.84 -16.03
C ASP A 214 11.87 13.46 -15.01
N PHE A 215 11.84 14.13 -13.87
CA PHE A 215 10.90 13.84 -12.78
C PHE A 215 10.09 15.08 -12.39
N HIS A 216 8.80 14.92 -12.34
CA HIS A 216 7.90 15.93 -11.77
C HIS A 216 7.63 15.60 -10.29
N LEU A 217 8.23 16.38 -9.39
CA LEU A 217 8.00 16.26 -7.96
C LEU A 217 7.13 17.41 -7.49
N PHE A 218 5.99 17.08 -6.87
CA PHE A 218 5.06 18.07 -6.34
C PHE A 218 5.62 18.77 -5.11
N THR A 219 5.32 20.03 -4.94
CA THR A 219 5.35 20.71 -3.64
C THR A 219 4.24 20.16 -2.74
N ALA A 220 4.30 20.44 -1.43
CA ALA A 220 3.25 19.99 -0.52
C ALA A 220 1.88 20.59 -0.89
N GLU A 221 1.84 21.86 -1.26
CA GLU A 221 0.63 22.58 -1.67
C GLU A 221 0.03 22.00 -2.97
N GLU A 222 0.84 21.79 -4.00
CA GLU A 222 0.40 21.17 -5.25
C GLU A 222 -0.16 19.76 -4.99
N TYR A 223 0.51 19.00 -4.12
CA TYR A 223 0.06 17.65 -3.78
C TYR A 223 -1.24 17.65 -2.97
N VAL A 224 -1.43 18.60 -2.05
CA VAL A 224 -2.72 18.77 -1.34
C VAL A 224 -3.85 19.00 -2.32
N ASP A 225 -3.68 19.95 -3.26
CA ASP A 225 -4.73 20.25 -4.25
C ASP A 225 -5.02 19.04 -5.16
N LEU A 226 -3.98 18.31 -5.55
CA LEU A 226 -4.12 17.09 -6.34
C LEU A 226 -4.84 15.97 -5.58
N VAL A 227 -4.51 15.78 -4.30
CA VAL A 227 -5.15 14.77 -3.44
C VAL A 227 -6.63 15.12 -3.23
N ILE A 228 -6.99 16.40 -3.11
CA ILE A 228 -8.39 16.81 -3.01
C ILE A 228 -9.15 16.41 -4.29
N ASP A 229 -8.61 16.73 -5.46
CA ASP A 229 -9.24 16.33 -6.70
C ASP A 229 -9.38 14.81 -6.84
N TYR A 230 -8.36 14.07 -6.39
CA TYR A 230 -8.40 12.61 -6.33
C TYR A 230 -9.55 12.11 -5.45
N ILE A 231 -9.68 12.67 -4.24
CA ILE A 231 -10.72 12.33 -3.26
C ILE A 231 -12.12 12.63 -3.80
N GLU A 232 -12.30 13.78 -4.46
CA GLU A 232 -13.59 14.17 -5.06
C GLU A 232 -14.08 13.18 -6.12
N HIS A 233 -13.17 12.41 -6.76
CA HIS A 233 -13.50 11.39 -7.78
C HIS A 233 -13.57 9.96 -7.24
N LEU A 234 -13.17 9.73 -5.98
CA LEU A 234 -13.30 8.42 -5.34
C LEU A 234 -14.76 8.16 -4.91
N ARG A 235 -15.15 6.89 -4.89
CA ARG A 235 -16.43 6.53 -4.29
C ARG A 235 -16.48 6.88 -2.79
N PRO A 236 -17.63 7.31 -2.25
CA PRO A 236 -17.72 7.87 -0.89
C PRO A 236 -17.46 6.89 0.25
N ASP A 237 -17.63 5.58 0.03
CA ASP A 237 -17.52 4.52 1.03
C ASP A 237 -16.09 3.92 1.13
N LEU A 238 -15.16 4.37 0.30
CA LEU A 238 -13.76 3.91 0.34
C LEU A 238 -13.01 4.60 1.49
N VAL A 239 -12.50 3.81 2.43
CA VAL A 239 -11.77 4.36 3.58
C VAL A 239 -10.35 4.77 3.17
N LEU A 240 -10.01 6.03 3.38
CA LEU A 240 -8.68 6.58 3.13
C LEU A 240 -7.84 6.53 4.41
N GLU A 241 -6.80 5.70 4.43
CA GLU A 241 -6.00 5.46 5.64
C GLU A 241 -4.80 6.41 5.76
N ARG A 242 -4.25 6.85 4.64
CA ARG A 242 -3.04 7.66 4.60
C ARG A 242 -2.93 8.43 3.28
N PHE A 243 -2.34 9.63 3.33
CA PHE A 243 -2.17 10.51 2.17
C PHE A 243 -0.73 10.74 1.77
N ILE A 244 0.23 10.53 2.68
CA ILE A 244 1.66 10.68 2.40
C ILE A 244 2.46 9.54 3.01
N SER A 245 3.62 9.25 2.44
CA SER A 245 4.64 8.38 3.03
C SER A 245 5.73 9.21 3.68
N GLN A 246 6.36 8.65 4.72
CA GLN A 246 7.51 9.23 5.38
C GLN A 246 8.66 8.21 5.38
N SER A 247 9.78 8.60 4.81
CA SER A 247 11.00 7.82 4.85
C SER A 247 12.02 8.43 5.80
N PRO A 248 12.94 7.64 6.37
CA PRO A 248 14.05 8.18 7.14
C PRO A 248 14.80 9.25 6.36
N LYS A 249 15.11 10.38 7.02
CA LYS A 249 15.76 11.54 6.37
C LYS A 249 17.09 11.19 5.70
N GLU A 250 17.84 10.28 6.30
CA GLU A 250 19.12 9.81 5.78
C GLU A 250 19.00 9.03 4.46
N LEU A 251 17.83 8.45 4.18
CA LEU A 251 17.52 7.71 2.96
C LEU A 251 16.79 8.54 1.92
N LEU A 252 16.07 9.57 2.32
CA LEU A 252 15.29 10.41 1.41
C LEU A 252 16.18 11.30 0.55
N ILE A 253 15.96 11.31 -0.76
CA ILE A 253 16.57 12.27 -1.70
C ILE A 253 15.61 13.44 -1.93
N ALA A 254 14.37 13.13 -2.35
CA ALA A 254 13.34 14.13 -2.68
C ALA A 254 11.94 13.47 -2.78
N PRO A 255 10.85 14.24 -2.64
CA PRO A 255 10.79 15.57 -2.05
C PRO A 255 10.87 15.50 -0.52
N ASP A 256 11.52 16.45 0.11
CA ASP A 256 11.48 16.65 1.57
C ASP A 256 10.59 17.87 1.89
N TRP A 257 9.37 17.61 2.28
CA TRP A 257 8.43 18.67 2.68
C TRP A 257 8.58 19.06 4.16
N GLY A 258 9.44 18.37 4.93
CA GLY A 258 9.61 18.59 6.36
C GLY A 258 8.34 18.36 7.20
N MET A 259 7.30 17.74 6.62
CA MET A 259 5.95 17.66 7.17
C MET A 259 5.64 16.24 7.65
N LYS A 260 4.98 16.12 8.81
CA LYS A 260 4.49 14.85 9.36
C LYS A 260 3.10 14.53 8.80
N ASN A 261 2.71 13.25 8.86
CA ASN A 261 1.39 12.79 8.39
C ASN A 261 0.22 13.62 8.95
N TYR A 262 0.22 13.91 10.24
CA TYR A 262 -0.87 14.66 10.86
C TYR A 262 -0.89 16.13 10.41
N GLU A 263 0.27 16.74 10.16
CA GLU A 263 0.38 18.11 9.65
C GLU A 263 -0.18 18.20 8.23
N PHE A 264 0.17 17.22 7.38
CA PHE A 264 -0.39 17.12 6.04
C PHE A 264 -1.91 16.91 6.08
N THR A 265 -2.40 16.00 6.94
CA THR A 265 -3.83 15.73 7.07
C THR A 265 -4.60 16.99 7.53
N ASN A 266 -4.05 17.76 8.46
CA ASN A 266 -4.66 19.02 8.88
C ASN A 266 -4.69 20.05 7.74
N LEU A 267 -3.61 20.17 6.97
CA LEU A 267 -3.56 21.03 5.78
C LEU A 267 -4.59 20.61 4.74
N LEU A 268 -4.68 19.31 4.48
CA LEU A 268 -5.66 18.72 3.56
C LEU A 268 -7.10 19.07 3.99
N HIS A 269 -7.46 18.82 5.25
CA HIS A 269 -8.81 19.12 5.75
C HIS A 269 -9.13 20.61 5.63
N LYS A 270 -8.22 21.49 6.06
CA LYS A 270 -8.41 22.94 5.91
C LYS A 270 -8.64 23.34 4.44
N ARG A 271 -7.83 22.82 3.51
CA ARG A 271 -7.97 23.13 2.09
C ARG A 271 -9.26 22.55 1.50
N MET A 272 -9.71 21.38 1.98
CA MET A 272 -11.02 20.82 1.59
C MET A 272 -12.18 21.72 2.03
N GLU A 273 -12.15 22.24 3.25
CA GLU A 273 -13.14 23.21 3.73
C GLU A 273 -13.13 24.49 2.88
N GLU A 274 -11.97 25.06 2.59
CA GLU A 274 -11.82 26.27 1.76
C GLU A 274 -12.36 26.06 0.33
N ARG A 275 -12.27 24.84 -0.21
CA ARG A 275 -12.72 24.49 -1.56
C ARG A 275 -14.16 23.93 -1.61
N ASP A 276 -14.85 23.82 -0.47
CA ASP A 276 -16.13 23.11 -0.37
C ASP A 276 -16.05 21.71 -1.01
N ALA A 277 -14.99 20.97 -0.69
CA ALA A 277 -14.66 19.66 -1.26
C ALA A 277 -14.99 18.53 -0.30
N TRP A 278 -15.49 17.41 -0.84
CA TRP A 278 -15.73 16.18 -0.07
C TRP A 278 -15.51 14.94 -0.93
N GLN A 279 -15.28 13.80 -0.28
CA GLN A 279 -15.09 12.55 -0.98
C GLN A 279 -16.33 12.17 -1.79
N GLY A 280 -16.11 11.92 -3.07
CA GLY A 280 -17.18 11.51 -3.98
C GLY A 280 -18.00 12.65 -4.60
N LYS A 281 -17.60 13.91 -4.44
CA LYS A 281 -18.30 15.06 -5.04
C LYS A 281 -18.56 14.91 -6.54
N TYR A 282 -17.59 14.32 -7.26
CA TYR A 282 -17.67 14.08 -8.70
C TYR A 282 -17.78 12.60 -9.06
N PHE A 283 -17.93 11.72 -8.06
CA PHE A 283 -18.08 10.29 -8.32
C PHE A 283 -19.39 10.01 -9.07
N LYS A 284 -19.27 9.35 -10.22
CA LYS A 284 -20.41 8.88 -11.00
C LYS A 284 -20.43 7.37 -11.00
N LEU A 285 -21.49 6.77 -10.46
CA LEU A 285 -21.75 5.36 -10.69
C LEU A 285 -21.84 5.15 -12.20
N LYS A 286 -20.87 4.44 -12.79
CA LYS A 286 -21.03 3.94 -14.15
C LYS A 286 -22.18 2.94 -14.09
N ASN A 287 -23.35 3.30 -14.64
CA ASN A 287 -24.47 2.38 -14.82
C ASN A 287 -23.96 1.15 -15.57
N SER A 288 -23.71 0.08 -14.85
CA SER A 288 -23.45 -1.24 -15.42
C SER A 288 -24.81 -1.78 -15.89
N ASN A 289 -25.32 -1.25 -17.00
CA ASN A 289 -26.34 -1.92 -17.80
C ASN A 289 -25.70 -3.15 -18.47
N LYS A 290 -25.39 -4.16 -17.69
CA LYS A 290 -25.33 -5.55 -18.14
C LYS A 290 -26.30 -6.31 -17.26
N GLN A 291 -27.53 -6.43 -17.77
CA GLN A 291 -28.45 -7.47 -17.37
C GLN A 291 -27.72 -8.79 -17.45
N TRP A 292 -27.59 -9.46 -16.33
CA TRP A 292 -27.28 -10.86 -16.26
C TRP A 292 -28.60 -11.58 -16.48
N ASN A 293 -28.82 -12.06 -17.72
CA ASN A 293 -29.82 -13.08 -18.03
C ASN A 293 -29.23 -14.46 -17.71
#